data_79e864682cc50d8fbb61a84539cc2b87
#
_entry.id   79e864682cc50d8fbb61a84539cc2b87
#
_cell.length_a   1.000
_cell.length_b   1.000
_cell.length_c   1.000
_cell.angle_alpha   90.00
_cell.angle_beta   90.00
_cell.angle_gamma   90.00
#
_symmetry.space_group_name_H-M   'P 1'
#
loop_
_entity.id
_entity.type
_entity.pdbx_description
1 polymer ?
#
loop_
_entity_poly.entity_id
_entity_poly.type
_entity_poly.pdbx_seq_one_letter_code
_entity_poly.pdbx_strand_id
1 'polypeptide(L)'
;MKKLLLLPLLSFTVAFAAEPVPEFKGGIERLDPAFDKLIPPEAHIEILATGFNWSEGPVWKDGQILFSDVPENTVFGWKEGDKAAATFLKPSGSLSGDGQGSNGLAVDANGSLILCQHGERRIARLEKDGSFTSLAERYNGKRFNSPNDLVIAKSGTIFFTDPPYGMKKGTEPDAPYHGIYRLEGDGKVSLIIEDIRWPNGIALSPNEKTLYIAVSDKDDTRLMAYDLQADGSVKNGRLFFHAQPLKSAERKGGCDGMKVDTLGNVWTTGPGGVLIISPEGKHLGSILTGQNTGNCAWGGPEKDTMYVTADMFLLRVKTLVKGL
;
A
#
# COMPACT_ATOMS: atom_id res chain seq x y z
N MET A 1 -51.32 -41.57 26.94
CA MET A 1 -50.01 -40.98 27.28
C MET A 1 -49.02 -41.36 26.17
N LYS A 2 -48.74 -40.45 25.25
CA LYS A 2 -47.74 -40.65 24.15
C LYS A 2 -46.42 -40.10 24.62
N LYS A 3 -45.40 -40.99 24.73
CA LYS A 3 -44.02 -40.60 25.03
C LYS A 3 -43.39 -40.00 23.80
N LEU A 4 -42.99 -38.72 23.93
CA LEU A 4 -42.20 -38.01 22.91
C LEU A 4 -40.73 -38.40 23.12
N LEU A 5 -40.12 -39.10 22.12
CA LEU A 5 -38.68 -39.33 22.08
C LEU A 5 -38.01 -38.08 21.49
N LEU A 6 -37.22 -37.37 22.30
CA LEU A 6 -36.27 -36.38 21.81
C LEU A 6 -35.01 -37.13 21.33
N LEU A 7 -34.73 -37.02 20.04
CA LEU A 7 -33.40 -37.36 19.48
C LEU A 7 -32.44 -36.16 19.71
N PRO A 8 -31.20 -36.40 20.18
CA PRO A 8 -30.21 -35.33 20.22
C PRO A 8 -29.71 -34.97 18.83
N LEU A 9 -29.77 -33.68 18.50
CA LEU A 9 -29.10 -33.12 17.32
C LEU A 9 -27.59 -33.14 17.56
N LEU A 10 -26.86 -34.03 16.91
CA LEU A 10 -25.39 -33.93 16.82
C LEU A 10 -25.04 -32.81 15.79
N SER A 11 -24.55 -31.70 16.32
CA SER A 11 -23.93 -30.67 15.49
C SER A 11 -22.50 -31.11 15.11
N PHE A 12 -22.30 -31.48 13.85
CA PHE A 12 -20.96 -31.67 13.28
C PHE A 12 -20.35 -30.27 12.99
N THR A 13 -19.43 -29.84 13.83
CA THR A 13 -18.52 -28.75 13.50
C THR A 13 -17.47 -29.31 12.55
N VAL A 14 -17.59 -28.98 11.25
CA VAL A 14 -16.52 -29.20 10.28
C VAL A 14 -15.45 -28.15 10.58
N ALA A 15 -14.37 -28.57 11.23
CA ALA A 15 -13.17 -27.76 11.31
C ALA A 15 -12.51 -27.76 9.93
N PHE A 16 -12.60 -26.66 9.19
CA PHE A 16 -11.75 -26.45 8.04
C PHE A 16 -10.31 -26.33 8.56
N ALA A 17 -9.45 -27.28 8.20
CA ALA A 17 -8.01 -27.12 8.37
C ALA A 17 -7.57 -25.89 7.59
N ALA A 18 -6.91 -24.94 8.26
CA ALA A 18 -6.30 -23.81 7.56
C ALA A 18 -5.33 -24.35 6.51
N GLU A 19 -5.40 -23.82 5.30
CA GLU A 19 -4.44 -24.15 4.23
C GLU A 19 -3.02 -23.96 4.78
N PRO A 20 -2.07 -24.86 4.49
CA PRO A 20 -0.71 -24.73 4.97
C PRO A 20 -0.10 -23.45 4.36
N VAL A 21 0.50 -22.62 5.21
CA VAL A 21 1.22 -21.42 4.77
C VAL A 21 2.33 -21.86 3.82
N PRO A 22 2.39 -21.32 2.58
CA PRO A 22 3.42 -21.70 1.63
C PRO A 22 4.80 -21.36 2.15
N GLU A 23 5.80 -22.16 1.74
CA GLU A 23 7.19 -21.89 2.08
C GLU A 23 7.60 -20.53 1.51
N PHE A 24 8.13 -19.66 2.36
CA PHE A 24 8.63 -18.35 1.94
C PHE A 24 9.97 -18.52 1.21
N LYS A 25 10.04 -18.02 -0.04
CA LYS A 25 11.23 -18.08 -0.90
C LYS A 25 11.66 -16.66 -1.27
N GLY A 26 12.22 -15.94 -0.31
CA GLY A 26 12.74 -14.60 -0.51
C GLY A 26 14.25 -14.53 -0.49
N GLY A 27 14.79 -13.37 -0.86
CA GLY A 27 16.22 -13.11 -0.86
C GLY A 27 16.55 -11.64 -1.17
N ILE A 28 17.82 -11.28 -1.07
CA ILE A 28 18.30 -9.93 -1.36
C ILE A 28 19.21 -10.00 -2.60
N GLU A 29 18.80 -9.34 -3.66
CA GLU A 29 19.52 -9.23 -4.93
C GLU A 29 20.31 -7.92 -4.97
N ARG A 30 21.61 -7.99 -5.25
CA ARG A 30 22.53 -6.85 -5.33
C ARG A 30 23.00 -6.71 -6.77
N LEU A 31 22.64 -5.61 -7.44
CA LEU A 31 22.95 -5.37 -8.86
C LEU A 31 24.00 -4.27 -9.03
N ASP A 32 24.15 -3.42 -8.04
CA ASP A 32 25.07 -2.29 -8.06
C ASP A 32 25.76 -2.13 -6.70
N PRO A 33 27.06 -1.77 -6.63
CA PRO A 33 27.77 -1.52 -5.37
C PRO A 33 27.14 -0.43 -4.48
N ALA A 34 26.39 0.50 -5.06
CA ALA A 34 25.65 1.51 -4.28
C ALA A 34 24.57 0.90 -3.38
N PHE A 35 24.06 -0.28 -3.72
CA PHE A 35 23.08 -1.00 -2.91
C PHE A 35 23.62 -1.38 -1.52
N ASP A 36 24.93 -1.64 -1.39
CA ASP A 36 25.57 -1.99 -0.11
C ASP A 36 25.56 -0.83 0.90
N LYS A 37 25.28 0.40 0.44
CA LYS A 37 25.07 1.56 1.31
C LYS A 37 23.61 1.69 1.80
N LEU A 38 22.71 0.88 1.27
CA LEU A 38 21.27 0.94 1.55
C LEU A 38 20.82 -0.24 2.43
N ILE A 39 21.36 -1.41 2.18
CA ILE A 39 21.05 -2.67 2.90
C ILE A 39 22.35 -3.35 3.29
N PRO A 40 22.57 -3.65 4.59
CA PRO A 40 23.83 -4.28 5.03
C PRO A 40 24.03 -5.66 4.38
N PRO A 41 25.28 -6.10 4.17
CA PRO A 41 25.57 -7.37 3.53
C PRO A 41 24.94 -8.60 4.21
N GLU A 42 24.84 -8.56 5.54
CA GLU A 42 24.27 -9.62 6.39
C GLU A 42 22.74 -9.54 6.55
N ALA A 43 22.10 -8.52 5.96
CA ALA A 43 20.66 -8.37 6.07
C ALA A 43 19.93 -9.59 5.50
N HIS A 44 18.87 -9.96 6.16
CA HIS A 44 17.95 -11.02 5.77
C HIS A 44 16.51 -10.56 5.90
N ILE A 45 15.62 -11.29 5.25
CA ILE A 45 14.17 -11.02 5.31
C ILE A 45 13.60 -11.81 6.49
N GLU A 46 12.93 -11.11 7.40
CA GLU A 46 12.22 -11.72 8.52
C GLU A 46 10.71 -11.76 8.22
N ILE A 47 10.07 -12.89 8.51
CA ILE A 47 8.61 -13.02 8.48
C ILE A 47 8.09 -12.65 9.88
N LEU A 48 7.27 -11.62 9.95
CA LEU A 48 6.69 -11.13 11.21
C LEU A 48 5.32 -11.71 11.49
N ALA A 49 4.50 -11.83 10.45
CA ALA A 49 3.17 -12.40 10.51
C ALA A 49 2.74 -12.92 9.13
N THR A 50 1.73 -13.79 9.12
CA THR A 50 1.19 -14.40 7.91
C THR A 50 -0.28 -14.75 8.09
N GLY A 51 -0.96 -15.11 6.99
CA GLY A 51 -2.36 -15.54 6.99
C GLY A 51 -3.33 -14.46 6.53
N PHE A 52 -2.83 -13.43 5.85
CA PHE A 52 -3.64 -12.38 5.24
C PHE A 52 -4.13 -12.79 3.85
N ASN A 53 -5.23 -12.21 3.40
CA ASN A 53 -5.75 -12.46 2.05
C ASN A 53 -5.07 -11.57 1.01
N TRP A 54 -4.85 -10.28 1.33
CA TRP A 54 -4.07 -9.34 0.55
C TRP A 54 -3.61 -8.19 1.43
N SER A 55 -2.37 -8.25 1.90
CA SER A 55 -1.79 -7.24 2.78
C SER A 55 -1.29 -6.02 2.02
N GLU A 56 -1.67 -4.80 2.49
CA GLU A 56 -1.46 -3.53 1.80
C GLU A 56 -1.21 -2.36 2.76
N GLY A 57 -0.82 -1.23 2.18
CA GLY A 57 -0.77 0.07 2.79
C GLY A 57 -0.06 0.16 4.15
N PRO A 58 1.14 -0.40 4.32
CA PRO A 58 1.80 -0.39 5.61
C PRO A 58 2.17 1.04 6.03
N VAL A 59 2.00 1.33 7.33
CA VAL A 59 2.42 2.62 7.93
C VAL A 59 2.86 2.41 9.38
N TRP A 60 3.96 3.06 9.75
CA TRP A 60 4.43 3.04 11.14
C TRP A 60 3.68 4.08 11.97
N LYS A 61 3.03 3.64 13.05
CA LYS A 61 2.28 4.50 13.95
C LYS A 61 2.39 3.99 15.39
N ASP A 62 2.69 4.89 16.33
CA ASP A 62 2.67 4.64 17.77
C ASP A 62 3.41 3.35 18.20
N GLY A 63 4.61 3.12 17.63
CA GLY A 63 5.46 1.98 17.99
C GLY A 63 5.05 0.64 17.34
N GLN A 64 4.15 0.65 16.35
CA GLN A 64 3.73 -0.55 15.62
C GLN A 64 3.63 -0.28 14.12
N ILE A 65 3.71 -1.34 13.33
CA ILE A 65 3.36 -1.28 11.92
C ILE A 65 1.87 -1.62 11.77
N LEU A 66 1.11 -0.69 11.17
CA LEU A 66 -0.27 -0.92 10.76
C LEU A 66 -0.28 -1.26 9.27
N PHE A 67 -1.19 -2.12 8.83
CA PHE A 67 -1.37 -2.45 7.42
C PHE A 67 -2.79 -2.98 7.18
N SER A 68 -3.29 -2.78 5.97
CA SER A 68 -4.62 -3.23 5.54
C SER A 68 -4.57 -4.68 5.08
N ASP A 69 -5.57 -5.49 5.46
CA ASP A 69 -5.98 -6.67 4.70
C ASP A 69 -7.25 -6.26 3.94
N VAL A 70 -7.06 -5.94 2.67
CA VAL A 70 -8.07 -5.26 1.86
C VAL A 70 -9.36 -6.09 1.70
N PRO A 71 -9.29 -7.39 1.34
CA PRO A 71 -10.48 -8.22 1.23
C PRO A 71 -11.20 -8.45 2.57
N GLU A 72 -10.45 -8.49 3.67
CA GLU A 72 -10.99 -8.72 5.02
C GLU A 72 -11.59 -7.46 5.66
N ASN A 73 -11.51 -6.32 4.97
CA ASN A 73 -12.01 -5.04 5.50
C ASN A 73 -11.43 -4.71 6.89
N THR A 74 -10.12 -4.99 7.07
CA THR A 74 -9.46 -4.94 8.36
C THR A 74 -8.10 -4.24 8.25
N VAL A 75 -7.79 -3.37 9.20
CA VAL A 75 -6.40 -2.96 9.47
C VAL A 75 -5.87 -3.81 10.62
N PHE A 76 -4.73 -4.43 10.40
CA PHE A 76 -3.97 -5.13 11.42
C PHE A 76 -2.83 -4.27 11.95
N GLY A 77 -2.39 -4.57 13.18
CA GLY A 77 -1.21 -3.98 13.81
C GLY A 77 -0.27 -5.07 14.30
N TRP A 78 1.03 -4.85 14.14
CA TRP A 78 2.09 -5.68 14.69
C TRP A 78 3.15 -4.79 15.35
N LYS A 79 3.57 -5.15 16.54
CA LYS A 79 4.66 -4.49 17.29
C LYS A 79 5.72 -5.51 17.69
N GLU A 80 6.91 -5.02 18.01
CA GLU A 80 8.04 -5.87 18.41
C GLU A 80 7.65 -6.79 19.57
N GLY A 81 7.94 -8.08 19.39
CA GLY A 81 7.62 -9.13 20.35
C GLY A 81 6.25 -9.82 20.16
N ASP A 82 5.39 -9.30 19.30
CA ASP A 82 4.13 -9.96 18.96
C ASP A 82 4.38 -11.25 18.17
N LYS A 83 3.65 -12.32 18.52
CA LYS A 83 3.69 -13.59 17.78
C LYS A 83 2.80 -13.61 16.53
N ALA A 84 1.86 -12.68 16.44
CA ALA A 84 0.93 -12.51 15.32
C ALA A 84 0.45 -11.06 15.28
N ALA A 85 0.02 -10.59 14.13
CA ALA A 85 -0.67 -9.32 14.04
C ALA A 85 -2.07 -9.40 14.65
N ALA A 86 -2.48 -8.32 15.30
CA ALA A 86 -3.80 -8.19 15.92
C ALA A 86 -4.69 -7.22 15.11
N THR A 87 -6.00 -7.41 15.15
CA THR A 87 -6.95 -6.46 14.58
C THR A 87 -6.81 -5.10 15.27
N PHE A 88 -6.46 -4.07 14.49
CA PHE A 88 -6.41 -2.69 14.94
C PHE A 88 -7.74 -1.97 14.67
N LEU A 89 -8.34 -2.21 13.48
CA LEU A 89 -9.55 -1.54 13.04
C LEU A 89 -10.38 -2.46 12.13
N LYS A 90 -11.67 -2.62 12.43
CA LYS A 90 -12.64 -3.34 11.60
C LYS A 90 -14.04 -2.79 11.87
N PRO A 91 -14.81 -2.33 10.86
CA PRO A 91 -14.46 -2.26 9.44
C PRO A 91 -13.46 -1.13 9.15
N SER A 92 -12.64 -1.26 8.10
CA SER A 92 -11.61 -0.28 7.75
C SER A 92 -11.96 0.58 6.53
N GLY A 93 -12.82 0.09 5.62
CA GLY A 93 -13.09 0.78 4.35
C GLY A 93 -14.43 0.50 3.72
N SER A 94 -15.21 -0.45 4.23
CA SER A 94 -16.61 -0.68 3.87
C SER A 94 -17.45 -0.75 5.15
N LEU A 95 -18.19 0.32 5.44
CA LEU A 95 -18.98 0.41 6.68
C LEU A 95 -20.20 -0.51 6.66
N SER A 96 -20.76 -0.80 5.48
CA SER A 96 -21.83 -1.80 5.29
C SER A 96 -21.32 -3.25 5.40
N GLY A 97 -20.00 -3.47 5.26
CA GLY A 97 -19.36 -4.78 5.34
C GLY A 97 -19.46 -5.60 4.06
N ASP A 98 -20.05 -5.08 2.99
CA ASP A 98 -20.25 -5.78 1.71
C ASP A 98 -19.23 -5.39 0.62
N GLY A 99 -18.22 -4.60 0.97
CA GLY A 99 -17.15 -4.10 0.10
C GLY A 99 -15.76 -4.34 0.69
N GLN A 100 -14.76 -3.97 -0.09
CA GLN A 100 -13.35 -4.04 0.33
C GLN A 100 -13.04 -3.01 1.42
N GLY A 101 -12.01 -3.28 2.20
CA GLY A 101 -11.49 -2.43 3.27
C GLY A 101 -10.75 -1.19 2.78
N SER A 102 -9.95 -0.63 3.67
CA SER A 102 -8.92 0.35 3.29
C SER A 102 -7.81 -0.33 2.49
N ASN A 103 -7.10 0.46 1.66
CA ASN A 103 -5.88 0.07 1.00
C ASN A 103 -4.72 0.89 1.58
N GLY A 104 -4.27 1.96 0.94
CA GLY A 104 -3.19 2.82 1.43
C GLY A 104 -3.52 3.47 2.76
N LEU A 105 -2.53 3.52 3.65
CA LEU A 105 -2.57 4.18 4.93
C LEU A 105 -1.45 5.21 5.03
N ALA A 106 -1.73 6.33 5.69
CA ALA A 106 -0.72 7.32 6.06
C ALA A 106 -1.01 7.91 7.45
N VAL A 107 -0.02 8.54 8.06
CA VAL A 107 -0.18 9.29 9.33
C VAL A 107 0.06 10.75 9.05
N ASP A 108 -0.88 11.61 9.41
CA ASP A 108 -0.74 13.06 9.26
C ASP A 108 0.16 13.67 10.33
N ALA A 109 0.46 14.97 10.22
CA ALA A 109 1.30 15.70 11.17
C ALA A 109 0.73 15.74 12.60
N ASN A 110 -0.58 15.49 12.78
CA ASN A 110 -1.25 15.40 14.08
C ASN A 110 -1.25 13.99 14.66
N GLY A 111 -0.66 13.02 13.96
CA GLY A 111 -0.66 11.60 14.33
C GLY A 111 -1.96 10.87 14.01
N SER A 112 -2.87 11.47 13.23
CA SER A 112 -4.12 10.81 12.83
C SER A 112 -3.89 9.85 11.66
N LEU A 113 -4.58 8.71 11.68
CA LEU A 113 -4.55 7.75 10.58
C LEU A 113 -5.45 8.21 9.44
N ILE A 114 -4.88 8.32 8.26
CA ILE A 114 -5.57 8.63 7.01
C ILE A 114 -5.65 7.35 6.18
N LEU A 115 -6.82 7.07 5.63
CA LEU A 115 -7.12 5.83 4.91
C LEU A 115 -7.66 6.10 3.52
N CYS A 116 -7.17 5.35 2.54
CA CYS A 116 -7.84 5.16 1.26
C CYS A 116 -8.91 4.08 1.43
N GLN A 117 -10.19 4.46 1.58
CA GLN A 117 -11.29 3.53 1.81
C GLN A 117 -11.90 3.08 0.48
N HIS A 118 -11.63 1.84 0.06
CA HIS A 118 -12.16 1.29 -1.20
C HIS A 118 -13.69 1.19 -1.18
N GLY A 119 -14.27 0.55 -0.17
CA GLY A 119 -15.71 0.33 -0.11
C GLY A 119 -16.53 1.62 0.00
N GLU A 120 -16.05 2.60 0.75
CA GLU A 120 -16.69 3.92 0.86
C GLU A 120 -16.30 4.87 -0.28
N ARG A 121 -15.29 4.51 -1.10
CA ARG A 121 -14.81 5.32 -2.26
C ARG A 121 -14.40 6.74 -1.84
N ARG A 122 -13.55 6.84 -0.80
CA ARG A 122 -13.15 8.13 -0.22
C ARG A 122 -11.76 8.11 0.42
N ILE A 123 -11.21 9.29 0.66
CA ILE A 123 -10.13 9.51 1.63
C ILE A 123 -10.77 9.86 2.97
N ALA A 124 -10.41 9.15 4.03
CA ALA A 124 -10.99 9.35 5.36
C ALA A 124 -9.90 9.47 6.43
N ARG A 125 -10.23 10.19 7.50
CA ARG A 125 -9.44 10.24 8.73
C ARG A 125 -10.15 9.44 9.82
N LEU A 126 -9.40 8.58 10.51
CA LEU A 126 -9.87 7.90 11.70
C LEU A 126 -9.82 8.85 12.90
N GLU A 127 -10.94 9.04 13.56
CA GLU A 127 -11.06 9.87 14.75
C GLU A 127 -10.78 9.06 16.03
N LYS A 128 -10.52 9.77 17.15
CA LYS A 128 -10.19 9.15 18.44
C LYS A 128 -11.32 8.29 19.03
N ASP A 129 -12.55 8.59 18.65
CA ASP A 129 -13.76 7.84 19.08
C ASP A 129 -14.04 6.62 18.19
N GLY A 130 -13.20 6.35 17.18
CA GLY A 130 -13.35 5.26 16.23
C GLY A 130 -14.24 5.59 15.03
N SER A 131 -14.81 6.78 14.97
CA SER A 131 -15.56 7.26 13.79
C SER A 131 -14.63 7.70 12.67
N PHE A 132 -15.19 7.96 11.48
CA PHE A 132 -14.46 8.46 10.33
C PHE A 132 -14.96 9.83 9.90
N THR A 133 -14.03 10.75 9.69
CA THR A 133 -14.28 11.99 8.96
C THR A 133 -13.94 11.80 7.49
N SER A 134 -14.89 12.00 6.58
CA SER A 134 -14.62 12.03 5.14
C SER A 134 -13.84 13.30 4.80
N LEU A 135 -12.63 13.16 4.28
CA LEU A 135 -11.79 14.28 3.82
C LEU A 135 -12.09 14.63 2.36
N ALA A 136 -12.32 13.60 1.52
CA ALA A 136 -12.71 13.76 0.12
C ALA A 136 -13.41 12.48 -0.36
N GLU A 137 -14.52 12.63 -1.10
CA GLU A 137 -15.27 11.52 -1.70
C GLU A 137 -15.72 11.80 -3.14
N ARG A 138 -15.56 13.04 -3.60
CA ARG A 138 -16.02 13.50 -4.92
C ARG A 138 -15.08 14.51 -5.53
N TYR A 139 -15.05 14.52 -6.85
CA TYR A 139 -14.48 15.57 -7.67
C TYR A 139 -15.49 16.00 -8.74
N ASN A 140 -15.80 17.30 -8.83
CA ASN A 140 -16.81 17.85 -9.75
C ASN A 140 -18.16 17.08 -9.71
N GLY A 141 -18.63 16.75 -8.50
CA GLY A 141 -19.88 16.03 -8.27
C GLY A 141 -19.82 14.51 -8.50
N LYS A 142 -18.79 13.98 -9.12
CA LYS A 142 -18.58 12.54 -9.39
C LYS A 142 -17.86 11.88 -8.21
N ARG A 143 -18.30 10.69 -7.81
CA ARG A 143 -17.59 9.89 -6.80
C ARG A 143 -16.26 9.39 -7.34
N PHE A 144 -15.28 9.24 -6.46
CA PHE A 144 -14.05 8.54 -6.80
C PHE A 144 -14.33 7.08 -7.20
N ASN A 145 -13.38 6.46 -7.89
CA ASN A 145 -13.44 5.04 -8.21
C ASN A 145 -13.23 4.20 -6.93
N SER A 146 -12.00 4.11 -6.48
CA SER A 146 -11.61 3.51 -5.21
C SER A 146 -10.21 4.00 -4.85
N PRO A 147 -10.09 5.13 -4.11
CA PRO A 147 -8.79 5.68 -3.73
C PRO A 147 -7.86 4.58 -3.20
N ASN A 148 -6.67 4.46 -3.79
CA ASN A 148 -5.80 3.30 -3.60
C ASN A 148 -4.61 3.60 -2.69
N ASP A 149 -3.70 4.51 -3.07
CA ASP A 149 -2.54 4.88 -2.26
C ASP A 149 -2.43 6.40 -2.14
N LEU A 150 -1.70 6.86 -1.14
CA LEU A 150 -1.59 8.28 -0.83
C LEU A 150 -0.21 8.64 -0.27
N VAL A 151 0.16 9.90 -0.48
CA VAL A 151 1.31 10.55 0.18
C VAL A 151 0.89 11.92 0.71
N ILE A 152 1.37 12.26 1.91
CA ILE A 152 1.10 13.55 2.56
C ILE A 152 2.37 14.40 2.47
N ALA A 153 2.28 15.56 1.81
CA ALA A 153 3.35 16.53 1.75
C ALA A 153 3.55 17.23 3.11
N LYS A 154 4.71 17.86 3.31
CA LYS A 154 5.01 18.63 4.53
C LYS A 154 4.02 19.77 4.79
N SER A 155 3.37 20.27 3.76
CA SER A 155 2.28 21.25 3.83
C SER A 155 0.97 20.69 4.42
N GLY A 156 0.84 19.36 4.52
CA GLY A 156 -0.41 18.67 4.84
C GLY A 156 -1.27 18.34 3.61
N THR A 157 -0.85 18.77 2.41
CA THR A 157 -1.54 18.40 1.16
C THR A 157 -1.43 16.90 0.91
N ILE A 158 -2.53 16.26 0.58
CA ILE A 158 -2.59 14.83 0.26
C ILE A 158 -2.65 14.64 -1.24
N PHE A 159 -1.74 13.84 -1.79
CA PHE A 159 -1.81 13.34 -3.16
C PHE A 159 -2.24 11.87 -3.10
N PHE A 160 -3.19 11.48 -3.97
CA PHE A 160 -3.70 10.11 -3.97
C PHE A 160 -4.09 9.63 -5.37
N THR A 161 -4.05 8.32 -5.56
CA THR A 161 -4.43 7.64 -6.80
C THR A 161 -5.83 7.05 -6.67
N ASP A 162 -6.58 6.98 -7.79
CA ASP A 162 -7.98 6.56 -7.79
C ASP A 162 -8.30 5.56 -8.93
N PRO A 163 -7.62 4.40 -8.97
CA PRO A 163 -7.97 3.32 -9.90
C PRO A 163 -9.23 2.58 -9.43
N PRO A 164 -9.85 1.73 -10.29
CA PRO A 164 -11.08 1.03 -9.94
C PRO A 164 -10.89 -0.32 -9.22
N TYR A 165 -9.73 -0.60 -8.61
CA TYR A 165 -9.43 -1.91 -8.01
C TYR A 165 -10.41 -2.33 -6.92
N GLY A 166 -10.85 -1.38 -6.08
CA GLY A 166 -11.77 -1.61 -4.97
C GLY A 166 -13.23 -1.49 -5.33
N MET A 167 -13.58 -1.23 -6.59
CA MET A 167 -14.95 -1.10 -7.01
C MET A 167 -15.66 -2.45 -7.00
N LYS A 168 -16.90 -2.47 -6.52
CA LYS A 168 -17.73 -3.68 -6.56
C LYS A 168 -17.93 -4.11 -8.01
N LYS A 169 -17.81 -5.42 -8.29
CA LYS A 169 -18.00 -5.98 -9.63
C LYS A 169 -19.37 -5.56 -10.20
N GLY A 170 -19.37 -5.03 -11.42
CA GLY A 170 -20.56 -4.53 -12.09
C GLY A 170 -20.93 -3.07 -11.74
N THR A 171 -20.12 -2.38 -10.93
CA THR A 171 -20.29 -0.94 -10.73
C THR A 171 -19.57 -0.20 -11.87
N GLU A 172 -20.29 0.70 -12.54
CA GLU A 172 -19.67 1.57 -13.55
C GLU A 172 -18.98 2.76 -12.86
N PRO A 173 -17.78 3.15 -13.32
CA PRO A 173 -17.10 4.35 -12.83
C PRO A 173 -17.90 5.62 -13.13
N ASP A 174 -17.97 6.55 -12.19
CA ASP A 174 -18.59 7.86 -12.41
C ASP A 174 -17.73 8.73 -13.36
N ALA A 175 -16.39 8.52 -13.38
CA ALA A 175 -15.44 9.20 -14.25
C ALA A 175 -14.82 8.24 -15.27
N PRO A 176 -14.53 8.68 -16.52
CA PRO A 176 -14.00 7.81 -17.58
C PRO A 176 -12.48 7.58 -17.47
N TYR A 177 -11.85 8.03 -16.41
CA TYR A 177 -10.40 7.97 -16.18
C TYR A 177 -10.06 7.46 -14.78
N HIS A 178 -8.83 7.04 -14.60
CA HIS A 178 -8.24 6.71 -13.30
C HIS A 178 -7.45 7.93 -12.81
N GLY A 179 -8.10 8.77 -12.00
CA GLY A 179 -7.53 10.06 -11.62
C GLY A 179 -6.38 9.95 -10.62
N ILE A 180 -5.47 10.91 -10.69
CA ILE A 180 -4.55 11.22 -9.61
C ILE A 180 -4.92 12.61 -9.12
N TYR A 181 -5.15 12.74 -7.83
CA TYR A 181 -5.74 13.93 -7.24
C TYR A 181 -4.85 14.54 -6.18
N ARG A 182 -5.07 15.83 -5.97
CA ARG A 182 -4.55 16.61 -4.86
C ARG A 182 -5.72 17.06 -3.98
N LEU A 183 -5.62 16.82 -2.68
CA LEU A 183 -6.54 17.27 -1.65
C LEU A 183 -5.82 18.26 -0.73
N GLU A 184 -6.33 19.48 -0.64
CA GLU A 184 -5.82 20.54 0.22
C GLU A 184 -6.47 20.51 1.62
N GLY A 185 -5.84 21.16 2.59
CA GLY A 185 -6.33 21.16 3.98
C GLY A 185 -7.69 21.82 4.17
N ASP A 186 -8.14 22.65 3.23
CA ASP A 186 -9.49 23.24 3.20
C ASP A 186 -10.56 22.33 2.56
N GLY A 187 -10.17 21.11 2.15
CA GLY A 187 -11.03 20.12 1.50
C GLY A 187 -11.17 20.29 -0.01
N LYS A 188 -10.46 21.22 -0.61
CA LYS A 188 -10.45 21.39 -2.07
C LYS A 188 -9.72 20.23 -2.75
N VAL A 189 -10.41 19.58 -3.70
CA VAL A 189 -9.87 18.51 -4.53
C VAL A 189 -9.56 19.05 -5.93
N SER A 190 -8.40 18.69 -6.45
CA SER A 190 -7.97 18.99 -7.83
C SER A 190 -7.51 17.71 -8.52
N LEU A 191 -7.97 17.48 -9.74
CA LEU A 191 -7.44 16.43 -10.62
C LEU A 191 -6.12 16.96 -11.21
N ILE A 192 -5.02 16.22 -11.05
CA ILE A 192 -3.69 16.65 -11.50
C ILE A 192 -3.15 15.81 -12.65
N ILE A 193 -3.58 14.53 -12.76
CA ILE A 193 -3.23 13.62 -13.87
C ILE A 193 -4.44 12.75 -14.17
N GLU A 194 -4.80 12.58 -15.45
CA GLU A 194 -5.94 11.76 -15.89
C GLU A 194 -5.60 10.77 -17.03
N ASP A 195 -4.40 10.84 -17.56
CA ASP A 195 -3.93 10.09 -18.72
C ASP A 195 -3.13 8.82 -18.37
N ILE A 196 -2.98 8.52 -17.08
CA ILE A 196 -2.38 7.26 -16.61
C ILE A 196 -3.47 6.21 -16.40
N ARG A 197 -3.33 5.10 -17.11
CA ARG A 197 -4.14 3.91 -16.86
C ARG A 197 -3.49 3.08 -15.74
N TRP A 198 -4.31 2.64 -14.75
CA TRP A 198 -3.88 1.83 -13.62
C TRP A 198 -2.82 2.48 -12.72
N PRO A 199 -3.00 3.75 -12.30
CA PRO A 199 -2.13 4.34 -11.29
C PRO A 199 -2.30 3.57 -9.96
N ASN A 200 -1.20 3.44 -9.21
CA ASN A 200 -1.19 2.71 -7.95
C ASN A 200 -0.39 3.49 -6.90
N GLY A 201 0.78 3.02 -6.50
CA GLY A 201 1.62 3.70 -5.54
C GLY A 201 1.98 5.13 -5.94
N ILE A 202 2.13 5.99 -4.93
CA ILE A 202 2.42 7.41 -5.10
C ILE A 202 3.41 7.87 -4.02
N ALA A 203 4.43 8.63 -4.40
CA ALA A 203 5.43 9.15 -3.47
C ALA A 203 6.01 10.50 -3.91
N LEU A 204 6.57 11.23 -2.95
CA LEU A 204 7.28 12.49 -3.17
C LEU A 204 8.80 12.29 -3.00
N SER A 205 9.58 13.03 -3.78
CA SER A 205 11.03 13.16 -3.52
C SER A 205 11.29 13.90 -2.20
N PRO A 206 12.49 13.79 -1.58
CA PRO A 206 12.79 14.43 -0.29
C PRO A 206 12.61 15.95 -0.28
N ASN A 207 12.82 16.60 -1.42
CA ASN A 207 12.64 18.04 -1.62
C ASN A 207 11.22 18.41 -2.11
N GLU A 208 10.33 17.40 -2.25
CA GLU A 208 8.94 17.53 -2.73
C GLU A 208 8.82 18.21 -4.11
N LYS A 209 9.86 18.14 -4.95
CA LYS A 209 9.84 18.70 -6.32
C LYS A 209 9.51 17.66 -7.39
N THR A 210 9.47 16.37 -7.02
CA THR A 210 9.11 15.28 -7.92
C THR A 210 8.02 14.45 -7.30
N LEU A 211 6.95 14.20 -8.07
CA LEU A 211 5.90 13.25 -7.76
C LEU A 211 6.14 11.97 -8.58
N TYR A 212 6.28 10.85 -7.91
CA TYR A 212 6.43 9.52 -8.51
C TYR A 212 5.10 8.78 -8.48
N ILE A 213 4.78 8.08 -9.58
CA ILE A 213 3.56 7.28 -9.73
C ILE A 213 3.96 5.89 -10.22
N ALA A 214 3.52 4.85 -9.50
CA ALA A 214 3.57 3.47 -9.99
C ALA A 214 2.39 3.21 -10.92
N VAL A 215 2.66 2.52 -12.01
CA VAL A 215 1.67 2.09 -12.99
C VAL A 215 1.62 0.57 -12.99
N SER A 216 0.48 0.00 -12.55
CA SER A 216 0.27 -1.45 -12.44
C SER A 216 -0.32 -2.07 -13.71
N ASP A 217 -0.13 -1.46 -14.86
CA ASP A 217 -0.58 -2.05 -16.13
C ASP A 217 0.11 -3.42 -16.30
N LYS A 218 -0.68 -4.45 -16.58
CA LYS A 218 -0.17 -5.84 -16.70
C LYS A 218 0.82 -6.03 -17.84
N ASP A 219 0.70 -5.21 -18.89
CA ASP A 219 1.49 -5.27 -20.12
C ASP A 219 2.58 -4.18 -20.17
N ASP A 220 2.54 -3.20 -19.27
CA ASP A 220 3.46 -2.06 -19.25
C ASP A 220 3.63 -1.51 -17.83
N THR A 221 4.09 -2.37 -16.91
CA THR A 221 4.35 -1.94 -15.54
C THR A 221 5.62 -1.08 -15.45
N ARG A 222 5.47 0.11 -14.83
CA ARG A 222 6.53 1.14 -14.84
C ARG A 222 6.34 2.17 -13.73
N LEU A 223 7.35 3.00 -13.54
CA LEU A 223 7.29 4.21 -12.73
C LEU A 223 7.32 5.44 -13.62
N MET A 224 6.46 6.40 -13.32
CA MET A 224 6.47 7.73 -13.92
C MET A 224 6.97 8.75 -12.91
N ALA A 225 7.60 9.82 -13.37
CA ALA A 225 7.99 10.96 -12.56
C ALA A 225 7.47 12.26 -13.19
N TYR A 226 7.00 13.15 -12.33
CA TYR A 226 6.46 14.46 -12.73
C TYR A 226 7.13 15.56 -11.91
N ASP A 227 7.40 16.70 -12.51
CA ASP A 227 7.89 17.88 -11.81
C ASP A 227 6.72 18.54 -11.08
N LEU A 228 6.73 18.51 -9.75
CA LEU A 228 5.72 19.13 -8.90
C LEU A 228 6.01 20.62 -8.76
N GLN A 229 5.03 21.44 -9.12
CA GLN A 229 5.11 22.89 -9.08
C GLN A 229 4.69 23.44 -7.71
N ALA A 230 5.06 24.68 -7.42
CA ALA A 230 4.71 25.34 -6.15
C ALA A 230 3.19 25.52 -5.94
N ASP A 231 2.41 25.58 -7.02
CA ASP A 231 0.95 25.61 -6.97
C ASP A 231 0.31 24.24 -6.84
N GLY A 232 1.13 23.18 -6.75
CA GLY A 232 0.72 21.78 -6.64
C GLY A 232 0.25 21.16 -7.96
N SER A 233 0.38 21.85 -9.08
CA SER A 233 0.24 21.25 -10.42
C SER A 233 1.48 20.42 -10.78
N VAL A 234 1.36 19.56 -11.79
CA VAL A 234 2.48 18.74 -12.27
C VAL A 234 2.78 19.03 -13.73
N LYS A 235 4.06 18.89 -14.10
CA LYS A 235 4.55 19.08 -15.49
C LYS A 235 5.59 18.02 -15.83
N ASN A 236 5.99 17.98 -17.11
CA ASN A 236 7.12 17.19 -17.60
C ASN A 236 7.07 15.71 -17.18
N GLY A 237 5.88 15.10 -17.35
CA GLY A 237 5.70 13.67 -17.11
C GLY A 237 6.67 12.85 -17.95
N ARG A 238 7.43 11.94 -17.30
CA ARG A 238 8.46 11.13 -17.96
C ARG A 238 8.51 9.73 -17.37
N LEU A 239 8.91 8.78 -18.20
CA LEU A 239 9.26 7.45 -17.74
C LEU A 239 10.46 7.56 -16.80
N PHE A 240 10.30 7.08 -15.56
CA PHE A 240 11.37 7.07 -14.58
C PHE A 240 12.07 5.70 -14.55
N PHE A 241 11.28 4.62 -14.54
CA PHE A 241 11.80 3.25 -14.59
C PHE A 241 10.82 2.32 -15.29
N HIS A 242 11.29 1.52 -16.23
CA HIS A 242 10.48 0.53 -16.95
C HIS A 242 10.70 -0.84 -16.32
N ALA A 243 9.72 -1.32 -15.52
CA ALA A 243 9.84 -2.57 -14.78
C ALA A 243 9.34 -3.79 -15.56
N GLN A 244 8.59 -3.61 -16.66
CA GLN A 244 8.04 -4.70 -17.46
C GLN A 244 9.08 -5.74 -17.90
N PRO A 245 10.31 -5.38 -18.33
CA PRO A 245 11.34 -6.35 -18.73
C PRO A 245 11.82 -7.27 -17.59
N LEU A 246 11.55 -6.92 -16.32
CA LEU A 246 11.92 -7.75 -15.17
C LEU A 246 10.93 -8.88 -14.90
N LYS A 247 9.74 -8.86 -15.52
CA LYS A 247 8.72 -9.92 -15.30
C LYS A 247 9.19 -11.27 -15.83
N SER A 248 9.01 -12.30 -15.03
CA SER A 248 9.22 -13.70 -15.40
C SER A 248 8.27 -14.61 -14.60
N ALA A 249 8.39 -15.93 -14.78
CA ALA A 249 7.63 -16.89 -13.97
C ALA A 249 7.98 -16.80 -12.47
N GLU A 250 9.25 -16.49 -12.16
CA GLU A 250 9.80 -16.35 -10.80
C GLU A 250 9.60 -14.93 -10.24
N ARG A 251 9.51 -13.93 -11.12
CA ARG A 251 9.35 -12.52 -10.77
C ARG A 251 7.94 -12.03 -11.10
N LYS A 252 7.00 -12.43 -10.27
CA LYS A 252 5.58 -12.05 -10.37
C LYS A 252 5.35 -10.62 -9.91
N GLY A 253 4.15 -10.11 -10.15
CA GLY A 253 3.70 -8.78 -9.72
C GLY A 253 3.98 -7.68 -10.73
N GLY A 254 3.62 -6.48 -10.36
CA GLY A 254 3.84 -5.22 -11.09
C GLY A 254 4.21 -4.12 -10.12
N CYS A 255 4.52 -2.92 -10.62
CA CYS A 255 4.73 -1.76 -9.77
C CYS A 255 3.42 -1.44 -9.03
N ASP A 256 3.49 -1.45 -7.70
CA ASP A 256 2.36 -1.23 -6.80
C ASP A 256 2.75 -0.14 -5.78
N GLY A 257 2.74 -0.38 -4.48
CA GLY A 257 3.11 0.62 -3.50
C GLY A 257 4.58 1.06 -3.56
N MET A 258 4.88 2.26 -3.08
CA MET A 258 6.23 2.79 -3.06
C MET A 258 6.48 3.77 -1.92
N LYS A 259 7.75 3.92 -1.55
CA LYS A 259 8.26 4.97 -0.66
C LYS A 259 9.60 5.49 -1.18
N VAL A 260 10.04 6.63 -0.65
CA VAL A 260 11.34 7.24 -0.99
C VAL A 260 12.19 7.36 0.27
N ASP A 261 13.48 7.05 0.17
CA ASP A 261 14.42 7.21 1.27
C ASP A 261 14.98 8.64 1.35
N THR A 262 15.69 8.94 2.42
CA THR A 262 16.31 10.25 2.66
C THR A 262 17.39 10.62 1.64
N LEU A 263 17.91 9.66 0.87
CA LEU A 263 18.88 9.87 -0.21
C LEU A 263 18.18 10.08 -1.57
N GLY A 264 16.86 9.87 -1.64
CA GLY A 264 16.05 10.03 -2.85
C GLY A 264 15.92 8.75 -3.68
N ASN A 265 16.39 7.60 -3.20
CA ASN A 265 16.10 6.35 -3.89
C ASN A 265 14.62 5.99 -3.74
N VAL A 266 14.01 5.51 -4.82
CA VAL A 266 12.64 5.03 -4.84
C VAL A 266 12.64 3.54 -4.54
N TRP A 267 11.96 3.15 -3.47
CA TRP A 267 11.70 1.78 -3.08
C TRP A 267 10.27 1.44 -3.47
N THR A 268 10.12 0.73 -4.55
CA THR A 268 8.82 0.39 -5.14
C THR A 268 8.64 -1.11 -5.17
N THR A 269 7.43 -1.56 -4.88
CA THR A 269 7.12 -2.94 -5.22
C THR A 269 7.05 -3.11 -6.73
N GLY A 270 7.34 -4.31 -7.22
CA GLY A 270 7.44 -4.59 -8.63
C GLY A 270 7.67 -6.07 -8.90
N PRO A 271 8.05 -6.43 -10.14
CA PRO A 271 8.32 -7.83 -10.47
C PRO A 271 9.35 -8.47 -9.56
N GLY A 272 8.90 -9.43 -8.73
CA GLY A 272 9.72 -10.23 -7.81
C GLY A 272 9.77 -9.72 -6.37
N GLY A 273 9.34 -8.49 -6.05
CA GLY A 273 9.41 -7.96 -4.69
C GLY A 273 9.54 -6.45 -4.63
N VAL A 274 10.41 -5.91 -3.78
CA VAL A 274 10.70 -4.46 -3.69
C VAL A 274 11.94 -4.16 -4.51
N LEU A 275 11.81 -3.30 -5.53
CA LEU A 275 12.89 -2.81 -6.38
C LEU A 275 13.43 -1.50 -5.79
N ILE A 276 14.74 -1.34 -5.73
CA ILE A 276 15.39 -0.12 -5.25
C ILE A 276 16.00 0.61 -6.44
N ILE A 277 15.47 1.79 -6.75
CA ILE A 277 15.82 2.60 -7.92
C ILE A 277 16.49 3.88 -7.46
N SER A 278 17.69 4.18 -7.98
CA SER A 278 18.41 5.42 -7.67
C SER A 278 17.63 6.66 -8.16
N PRO A 279 17.97 7.88 -7.67
CA PRO A 279 17.37 9.12 -8.18
C PRO A 279 17.52 9.32 -9.69
N GLU A 280 18.51 8.69 -10.31
CA GLU A 280 18.77 8.73 -11.77
C GLU A 280 18.01 7.65 -12.55
N GLY A 281 17.18 6.82 -11.87
CA GLY A 281 16.40 5.76 -12.50
C GLY A 281 17.17 4.44 -12.70
N LYS A 282 18.30 4.24 -12.01
CA LYS A 282 19.07 2.99 -12.09
C LYS A 282 18.58 1.98 -11.08
N HIS A 283 18.35 0.74 -11.50
CA HIS A 283 18.03 -0.39 -10.61
C HIS A 283 19.28 -0.81 -9.84
N LEU A 284 19.28 -0.63 -8.52
CA LEU A 284 20.42 -0.92 -7.65
C LEU A 284 20.38 -2.36 -7.09
N GLY A 285 19.20 -2.91 -6.92
CA GLY A 285 18.97 -4.23 -6.35
C GLY A 285 17.52 -4.41 -5.91
N SER A 286 17.21 -5.56 -5.32
CA SER A 286 15.84 -5.93 -4.95
C SER A 286 15.78 -6.69 -3.62
N ILE A 287 14.69 -6.51 -2.88
CA ILE A 287 14.24 -7.43 -1.83
C ILE A 287 13.25 -8.37 -2.50
N LEU A 288 13.67 -9.58 -2.83
CA LEU A 288 12.83 -10.58 -3.49
C LEU A 288 11.96 -11.26 -2.45
N THR A 289 10.65 -11.28 -2.66
CA THR A 289 9.68 -11.86 -1.72
C THR A 289 9.16 -13.23 -2.17
N GLY A 290 9.31 -13.57 -3.46
CA GLY A 290 8.71 -14.76 -4.06
C GLY A 290 7.18 -14.70 -4.15
N GLN A 291 6.59 -13.55 -3.80
CA GLN A 291 5.15 -13.28 -3.78
C GLN A 291 4.79 -12.08 -4.64
N ASN A 292 3.51 -11.90 -4.94
CA ASN A 292 3.03 -10.59 -5.34
C ASN A 292 3.17 -9.64 -4.14
N THR A 293 3.83 -8.53 -4.35
CA THR A 293 4.17 -7.60 -3.27
C THR A 293 3.36 -6.32 -3.44
N GLY A 294 2.50 -6.03 -2.48
CA GLY A 294 1.59 -4.90 -2.52
C GLY A 294 2.30 -3.59 -2.22
N ASN A 295 2.91 -3.46 -1.02
CA ASN A 295 3.41 -2.16 -0.59
C ASN A 295 4.60 -2.30 0.38
N CYS A 296 5.21 -1.17 0.75
CA CYS A 296 6.28 -1.12 1.72
C CYS A 296 6.24 0.19 2.53
N ALA A 297 6.85 0.20 3.71
CA ALA A 297 7.01 1.40 4.52
C ALA A 297 8.21 1.30 5.45
N TRP A 298 8.84 2.42 5.73
CA TRP A 298 9.79 2.49 6.83
C TRP A 298 9.09 2.62 8.17
N GLY A 299 9.68 1.97 9.17
CA GLY A 299 9.25 2.06 10.55
C GLY A 299 10.40 1.78 11.51
N GLY A 300 10.03 1.50 12.77
CA GLY A 300 10.97 1.41 13.87
C GLY A 300 11.29 2.80 14.45
N PRO A 301 11.87 2.84 15.66
CA PRO A 301 12.18 4.10 16.34
C PRO A 301 13.10 5.02 15.53
N GLU A 302 14.03 4.43 14.76
CA GLU A 302 15.01 5.16 13.96
C GLU A 302 14.58 5.32 12.48
N LYS A 303 13.40 4.80 12.09
CA LYS A 303 12.90 4.75 10.69
C LYS A 303 13.89 4.08 9.72
N ASP A 304 14.59 3.06 10.16
CA ASP A 304 15.64 2.32 9.44
C ASP A 304 15.29 0.84 9.24
N THR A 305 14.03 0.51 9.40
CA THR A 305 13.48 -0.83 9.16
C THR A 305 12.43 -0.75 8.07
N MET A 306 12.66 -1.45 6.97
CA MET A 306 11.70 -1.58 5.88
C MET A 306 10.73 -2.71 6.19
N TYR A 307 9.44 -2.39 6.30
CA TYR A 307 8.34 -3.34 6.37
C TYR A 307 7.76 -3.52 4.98
N VAL A 308 7.41 -4.76 4.62
CA VAL A 308 6.89 -5.11 3.31
C VAL A 308 5.63 -5.94 3.47
N THR A 309 4.56 -5.55 2.80
CA THR A 309 3.34 -6.34 2.68
C THR A 309 3.39 -7.11 1.36
N ALA A 310 3.39 -8.44 1.45
CA ALA A 310 3.60 -9.33 0.31
C ALA A 310 2.58 -10.47 0.35
N ASP A 311 1.43 -10.27 -0.33
CA ASP A 311 0.32 -11.21 -0.35
C ASP A 311 -0.13 -11.52 1.10
N MET A 312 0.10 -12.75 1.55
CA MET A 312 -0.26 -13.20 2.91
C MET A 312 0.76 -12.86 3.99
N PHE A 313 1.88 -12.21 3.67
CA PHE A 313 2.99 -11.99 4.58
C PHE A 313 3.16 -10.51 4.97
N LEU A 314 3.46 -10.29 6.25
CA LEU A 314 4.14 -9.09 6.72
C LEU A 314 5.62 -9.44 6.95
N LEU A 315 6.50 -8.74 6.24
CA LEU A 315 7.95 -8.96 6.25
C LEU A 315 8.68 -7.73 6.77
N ARG A 316 9.94 -7.89 7.22
CA ARG A 316 10.85 -6.77 7.46
C ARG A 316 12.27 -7.06 7.00
N VAL A 317 12.98 -5.97 6.70
CA VAL A 317 14.42 -5.96 6.40
C VAL A 317 15.05 -4.73 7.06
N LYS A 318 16.17 -4.92 7.76
CA LYS A 318 16.94 -3.81 8.30
C LYS A 318 17.66 -3.06 7.18
N THR A 319 17.64 -1.72 7.23
CA THR A 319 18.30 -0.86 6.23
C THR A 319 19.36 0.03 6.89
N LEU A 320 20.28 0.55 6.07
CA LEU A 320 21.29 1.55 6.46
C LEU A 320 20.82 2.98 6.17
N VAL A 321 19.69 3.12 5.49
CA VAL A 321 19.03 4.39 5.17
C VAL A 321 17.71 4.51 5.91
N LYS A 322 17.23 5.75 6.03
CA LYS A 322 15.96 6.06 6.69
C LYS A 322 14.89 6.42 5.66
N GLY A 323 13.65 6.12 5.98
CA GLY A 323 12.49 6.66 5.27
C GLY A 323 12.26 8.15 5.56
N LEU A 324 11.49 8.79 4.72
CA LEU A 324 11.03 10.17 4.88
C LEU A 324 9.98 10.30 5.99
#